data_636e4e1df11685f9598b20ed048ec079
#
_entry.id   636e4e1df11685f9598b20ed048ec079
#
_cell.length_a   1.000
_cell.length_b   1.000
_cell.length_c   1.000
_cell.angle_alpha   90.00
_cell.angle_beta   90.00
_cell.angle_gamma   90.00
#
_symmetry.space_group_name_H-M   'P 1'
#
loop_
_entity.id
_entity.type
_entity.pdbx_description
1 polymer ?
#
loop_
_entity_poly.entity_id
_entity_poly.type
_entity_poly.pdbx_seq_one_letter_code
_entity_poly.pdbx_strand_id
1 'polypeptide(L)'
;MTALPEASPVLDFVGIGLGPFNLGLACLTEPIEELDGVFLDSKPDFEWHAGMFLDGAHLQTPFMSDLVTLADPTSPYSFLNYLKEKGRLYSFYIRENFYPLRVEYDDYCRWAANKLTSVRFSTTVTEVTYEDGVYAVHTDTGDTYRARHLVLGTGTPPYIPEACEGLGGDFIHNSRYLANKAELQKKRSITLVGSGQSAAEIYYDLLSEIDVHGYRLNWVTRSPRFFPLEYTKLTLEMTSPEYIDYFHALPEDTRYRITAQQKGLFKGIDGELINEIFDLLYRKNLGGPIQTRLLTNSSLNSAAYENGTYTLSLRQEEQGKDYELESEGLVLATGYQYREPEFLKPVRDRLRYDGHGNFDLGRNYAIDVTGRGVFLQNAGVHTHSITSPDLGMGAYRNASIIRELLGSEYYPVEKTIAFQEFAV
;
A
#
# COMPACT_ATOMS: atom_id res chain seq x y z
N MET A 1 51.27 10.62 -7.67
CA MET A 1 50.20 9.97 -8.46
C MET A 1 49.19 9.49 -7.46
N THR A 2 48.13 10.25 -7.26
CA THR A 2 46.94 9.84 -6.49
C THR A 2 46.24 8.74 -7.30
N ALA A 3 46.15 7.54 -6.75
CA ALA A 3 45.35 6.48 -7.34
C ALA A 3 43.94 7.04 -7.59
N LEU A 4 43.45 6.92 -8.81
CA LEU A 4 42.03 7.15 -9.10
C LEU A 4 41.23 6.20 -8.20
N PRO A 5 40.15 6.66 -7.54
CA PRO A 5 39.31 5.76 -6.78
C PRO A 5 38.84 4.62 -7.71
N GLU A 6 39.06 3.38 -7.29
CA GLU A 6 38.48 2.21 -7.99
C GLU A 6 37.00 2.46 -8.22
N ALA A 7 36.57 2.37 -9.47
CA ALA A 7 35.17 2.51 -9.80
C ALA A 7 34.39 1.45 -9.01
N SER A 8 33.39 1.87 -8.23
CA SER A 8 32.52 0.96 -7.51
C SER A 8 31.99 -0.13 -8.45
N PRO A 9 31.92 -1.40 -8.03
CA PRO A 9 31.43 -2.48 -8.86
C PRO A 9 30.03 -2.16 -9.38
N VAL A 10 29.75 -2.61 -10.61
CA VAL A 10 28.41 -2.44 -11.21
C VAL A 10 27.53 -3.60 -10.78
N LEU A 11 26.55 -3.32 -9.95
CA LEU A 11 25.53 -4.26 -9.50
C LEU A 11 24.58 -4.64 -10.67
N ASP A 12 23.92 -5.77 -10.56
CA ASP A 12 22.87 -6.10 -11.50
C ASP A 12 21.63 -5.21 -11.28
N PHE A 13 21.27 -4.94 -10.02
CA PHE A 13 20.19 -4.00 -9.74
C PHE A 13 20.34 -3.26 -8.40
N VAL A 14 19.62 -2.14 -8.29
CA VAL A 14 19.36 -1.43 -7.03
C VAL A 14 17.86 -1.36 -6.80
N GLY A 15 17.39 -1.90 -5.68
CA GLY A 15 16.03 -1.71 -5.16
C GLY A 15 15.93 -0.41 -4.36
N ILE A 16 14.98 0.47 -4.69
CA ILE A 16 14.78 1.74 -3.99
C ILE A 16 13.46 1.71 -3.24
N GLY A 17 13.54 1.81 -1.90
CA GLY A 17 12.42 1.59 -0.97
C GLY A 17 12.23 0.12 -0.62
N LEU A 18 11.98 -0.16 0.67
CA LEU A 18 11.82 -1.52 1.20
C LEU A 18 10.46 -1.68 1.88
N GLY A 19 9.40 -1.65 1.07
CA GLY A 19 8.08 -2.16 1.50
C GLY A 19 7.96 -3.67 1.27
N PRO A 20 6.82 -4.30 1.59
CA PRO A 20 6.65 -5.76 1.43
C PRO A 20 7.01 -6.29 0.04
N PHE A 21 6.74 -5.56 -1.02
CA PHE A 21 7.04 -5.99 -2.39
C PHE A 21 8.54 -6.08 -2.67
N ASN A 22 9.32 -5.05 -2.36
CA ASN A 22 10.78 -5.10 -2.52
C ASN A 22 11.43 -6.01 -1.47
N LEU A 23 10.86 -6.15 -0.28
CA LEU A 23 11.33 -7.12 0.70
C LEU A 23 11.12 -8.56 0.19
N GLY A 24 9.98 -8.87 -0.43
CA GLY A 24 9.75 -10.14 -1.10
C GLY A 24 10.75 -10.39 -2.25
N LEU A 25 11.06 -9.36 -3.04
CA LEU A 25 12.10 -9.45 -4.06
C LEU A 25 13.47 -9.74 -3.43
N ALA A 26 13.82 -9.07 -2.33
CA ALA A 26 15.07 -9.30 -1.62
C ALA A 26 15.18 -10.74 -1.10
N CYS A 27 14.08 -11.28 -0.51
CA CYS A 27 14.04 -12.67 -0.06
C CYS A 27 14.17 -13.68 -1.21
N LEU A 28 13.57 -13.39 -2.37
CA LEU A 28 13.63 -14.27 -3.54
C LEU A 28 14.96 -14.15 -4.31
N THR A 29 15.65 -13.02 -4.24
CA THR A 29 16.99 -12.88 -4.88
C THR A 29 18.13 -13.37 -4.02
N GLU A 30 17.98 -13.47 -2.69
CA GLU A 30 19.03 -13.90 -1.77
C GLU A 30 19.67 -15.27 -2.13
N PRO A 31 18.93 -16.31 -2.58
CA PRO A 31 19.53 -17.58 -2.96
C PRO A 31 20.11 -17.61 -4.38
N ILE A 32 20.06 -16.54 -5.15
CA ILE A 32 20.47 -16.51 -6.56
C ILE A 32 21.88 -15.92 -6.65
N GLU A 33 22.88 -16.81 -6.74
CA GLU A 33 24.30 -16.42 -6.78
C GLU A 33 24.66 -15.56 -7.99
N GLU A 34 23.90 -15.65 -9.09
CA GLU A 34 24.12 -14.91 -10.32
C GLU A 34 23.59 -13.47 -10.29
N LEU A 35 22.86 -13.08 -9.23
CA LEU A 35 22.31 -11.72 -9.07
C LEU A 35 22.98 -10.99 -7.92
N ASP A 36 23.69 -9.90 -8.24
CA ASP A 36 24.24 -8.98 -7.26
C ASP A 36 23.37 -7.72 -7.17
N GLY A 37 22.72 -7.52 -6.03
CA GLY A 37 21.79 -6.41 -5.81
C GLY A 37 21.78 -5.88 -4.39
N VAL A 38 21.37 -4.63 -4.25
CA VAL A 38 21.21 -3.96 -2.96
C VAL A 38 19.85 -3.26 -2.87
N PHE A 39 19.27 -3.24 -1.67
CA PHE A 39 18.03 -2.54 -1.38
C PHE A 39 18.30 -1.37 -0.43
N LEU A 40 17.87 -0.16 -0.80
CA LEU A 40 18.07 1.07 -0.05
C LEU A 40 16.75 1.58 0.51
N ASP A 41 16.69 1.85 1.80
CA ASP A 41 15.52 2.46 2.45
C ASP A 41 15.94 3.61 3.36
N SER A 42 15.18 4.70 3.31
CA SER A 42 15.41 5.90 4.12
C SER A 42 15.08 5.70 5.60
N LYS A 43 14.25 4.73 5.94
CA LYS A 43 13.88 4.42 7.33
C LYS A 43 15.02 3.73 8.07
N PRO A 44 15.08 3.87 9.38
CA PRO A 44 16.12 3.23 10.20
C PRO A 44 15.92 1.72 10.39
N ASP A 45 14.71 1.23 10.11
CA ASP A 45 14.31 -0.18 10.25
C ASP A 45 13.08 -0.43 9.37
N PHE A 46 12.71 -1.71 9.17
CA PHE A 46 11.46 -2.04 8.48
C PHE A 46 10.25 -1.60 9.30
N GLU A 47 9.36 -0.87 8.67
CA GLU A 47 8.08 -0.45 9.23
C GLU A 47 7.03 -0.34 8.13
N TRP A 48 5.88 -0.97 8.35
CA TRP A 48 4.78 -0.95 7.38
C TRP A 48 3.44 -0.67 8.05
N HIS A 49 2.86 0.53 7.80
CA HIS A 49 1.56 0.98 8.32
C HIS A 49 1.42 1.02 9.85
N ALA A 50 2.50 1.32 10.59
CA ALA A 50 2.52 1.35 12.06
C ALA A 50 1.41 2.21 12.71
N GLY A 51 0.97 3.26 12.05
CA GLY A 51 -0.14 4.09 12.53
C GLY A 51 -1.51 3.40 12.54
N MET A 52 -1.60 2.17 12.01
CA MET A 52 -2.84 1.39 11.87
C MET A 52 -2.74 -0.02 12.50
N PHE A 53 -1.87 -0.24 13.48
CA PHE A 53 -1.80 -1.50 14.24
C PHE A 53 -2.86 -1.55 15.35
N LEU A 54 -4.10 -1.34 14.95
CA LEU A 54 -5.23 -1.44 15.86
C LEU A 54 -5.37 -2.87 16.39
N ASP A 55 -5.87 -2.98 17.63
CA ASP A 55 -6.07 -4.29 18.25
C ASP A 55 -7.03 -5.14 17.42
N GLY A 56 -6.63 -6.39 17.14
CA GLY A 56 -7.39 -7.30 16.31
C GLY A 56 -7.35 -7.02 14.79
N ALA A 57 -6.77 -5.91 14.32
CA ALA A 57 -6.68 -5.63 12.88
C ALA A 57 -5.83 -6.68 12.16
N HIS A 58 -6.40 -7.32 11.16
CA HIS A 58 -5.73 -8.34 10.35
C HIS A 58 -5.57 -7.90 8.89
N LEU A 59 -4.76 -8.65 8.15
CA LEU A 59 -4.68 -8.51 6.70
C LEU A 59 -5.99 -8.98 6.07
N GLN A 60 -6.34 -8.40 4.92
CA GLN A 60 -7.48 -8.86 4.10
C GLN A 60 -7.11 -10.01 3.15
N THR A 61 -5.90 -10.55 3.28
CA THR A 61 -5.37 -11.68 2.51
C THR A 61 -4.85 -12.77 3.45
N PRO A 62 -4.98 -14.06 3.09
CA PRO A 62 -4.48 -15.15 3.92
C PRO A 62 -2.94 -15.17 3.96
N PHE A 63 -2.38 -15.90 4.91
CA PHE A 63 -0.93 -15.98 5.16
C PHE A 63 -0.09 -16.41 3.94
N MET A 64 -0.67 -17.10 2.96
CA MET A 64 0.02 -17.48 1.72
C MET A 64 0.35 -16.27 0.83
N SER A 65 -0.28 -15.12 1.07
CA SER A 65 0.09 -13.84 0.45
C SER A 65 1.30 -13.21 1.18
N ASP A 66 2.23 -14.03 1.61
CA ASP A 66 3.48 -13.64 2.23
C ASP A 66 4.51 -13.15 1.19
N LEU A 67 5.76 -12.97 1.61
CA LEU A 67 6.81 -12.42 0.76
C LEU A 67 7.22 -13.32 -0.40
N VAL A 68 7.05 -14.66 -0.28
CA VAL A 68 7.76 -15.65 -1.13
C VAL A 68 6.93 -16.86 -1.53
N THR A 69 5.99 -17.33 -0.68
CA THR A 69 5.39 -18.67 -0.78
C THR A 69 4.76 -18.98 -2.14
N LEU A 70 4.10 -18.01 -2.78
CA LEU A 70 3.47 -18.22 -4.08
C LEU A 70 4.46 -18.26 -5.27
N ALA A 71 5.76 -18.02 -5.05
CA ALA A 71 6.82 -18.24 -6.03
C ALA A 71 7.75 -19.39 -5.61
N ASP A 72 8.05 -19.49 -4.31
CA ASP A 72 8.88 -20.55 -3.71
C ASP A 72 8.28 -21.01 -2.37
N PRO A 73 7.44 -22.05 -2.36
CA PRO A 73 6.83 -22.57 -1.12
C PRO A 73 7.86 -23.20 -0.17
N THR A 74 9.09 -23.43 -0.63
CA THR A 74 10.19 -24.01 0.18
C THR A 74 11.12 -22.96 0.78
N SER A 75 10.89 -21.69 0.47
CA SER A 75 11.75 -20.59 0.90
C SER A 75 11.89 -20.52 2.42
N PRO A 76 13.12 -20.31 2.95
CA PRO A 76 13.35 -20.08 4.37
C PRO A 76 12.75 -18.77 4.88
N TYR A 77 12.31 -17.90 3.99
CA TYR A 77 11.65 -16.63 4.30
C TYR A 77 10.12 -16.71 4.34
N SER A 78 9.52 -17.93 4.23
CA SER A 78 8.07 -18.10 4.29
C SER A 78 7.49 -17.73 5.65
N PHE A 79 6.22 -17.26 5.67
CA PHE A 79 5.50 -16.97 6.91
C PHE A 79 5.40 -18.19 7.83
N LEU A 80 5.27 -19.39 7.27
CA LEU A 80 5.25 -20.62 8.06
C LEU A 80 6.59 -20.87 8.74
N ASN A 81 7.73 -20.62 8.08
CA ASN A 81 9.03 -20.75 8.70
C ASN A 81 9.24 -19.72 9.81
N TYR A 82 8.81 -18.47 9.60
CA TYR A 82 8.79 -17.46 10.65
C TYR A 82 8.00 -17.91 11.89
N LEU A 83 6.78 -18.40 11.70
CA LEU A 83 5.97 -18.95 12.80
C LEU A 83 6.67 -20.11 13.49
N LYS A 84 7.37 -20.97 12.73
CA LYS A 84 8.14 -22.09 13.28
C LYS A 84 9.28 -21.61 14.16
N GLU A 85 10.07 -20.66 13.70
CA GLU A 85 11.18 -20.07 14.47
C GLU A 85 10.69 -19.33 15.74
N LYS A 86 9.55 -18.64 15.64
CA LYS A 86 8.93 -17.97 16.79
C LYS A 86 8.20 -18.91 17.75
N GLY A 87 8.15 -20.22 17.46
CA GLY A 87 7.44 -21.21 18.29
C GLY A 87 5.92 -21.09 18.28
N ARG A 88 5.34 -20.38 17.27
CA ARG A 88 3.90 -20.07 17.20
C ARG A 88 3.13 -20.89 16.17
N LEU A 89 3.77 -21.80 15.43
CA LEU A 89 3.14 -22.50 14.31
C LEU A 89 1.89 -23.30 14.74
N TYR A 90 1.95 -24.03 15.87
CA TYR A 90 0.78 -24.77 16.38
C TYR A 90 -0.34 -23.86 16.87
N SER A 91 0.00 -22.75 17.53
CA SER A 91 -0.99 -21.78 17.99
C SER A 91 -1.72 -21.11 16.80
N PHE A 92 -0.99 -20.81 15.72
CA PHE A 92 -1.55 -20.28 14.49
C PHE A 92 -2.47 -21.30 13.80
N TYR A 93 -2.07 -22.59 13.77
CA TYR A 93 -2.92 -23.67 13.27
C TYR A 93 -4.23 -23.81 14.07
N ILE A 94 -4.16 -23.79 15.42
CA ILE A 94 -5.34 -23.91 16.30
C ILE A 94 -6.28 -22.72 16.16
N ARG A 95 -5.74 -21.53 15.83
CA ARG A 95 -6.55 -20.32 15.63
C ARG A 95 -7.58 -20.49 14.49
N GLU A 96 -7.34 -21.36 13.51
CA GLU A 96 -8.21 -21.63 12.34
C GLU A 96 -8.61 -20.37 11.53
N ASN A 97 -8.05 -19.23 11.84
CA ASN A 97 -8.14 -18.00 11.06
C ASN A 97 -6.79 -17.74 10.41
N PHE A 98 -6.72 -17.93 9.11
CA PHE A 98 -5.47 -17.87 8.34
C PHE A 98 -5.11 -16.47 7.83
N TYR A 99 -5.79 -15.44 8.32
CA TYR A 99 -5.47 -14.04 8.06
C TYR A 99 -4.55 -13.52 9.18
N PRO A 100 -3.26 -13.21 8.90
CA PRO A 100 -2.33 -12.71 9.90
C PRO A 100 -2.80 -11.38 10.50
N LEU A 101 -2.52 -11.17 11.79
CA LEU A 101 -2.65 -9.83 12.37
C LEU A 101 -1.64 -8.88 11.68
N ARG A 102 -1.99 -7.62 11.51
CA ARG A 102 -1.09 -6.63 10.88
C ARG A 102 0.21 -6.48 11.65
N VAL A 103 0.14 -6.44 12.97
CA VAL A 103 1.33 -6.40 13.84
C VAL A 103 2.20 -7.66 13.69
N GLU A 104 1.59 -8.83 13.48
CA GLU A 104 2.31 -10.07 13.24
C GLU A 104 2.96 -10.11 11.85
N TYR A 105 2.29 -9.56 10.84
CA TYR A 105 2.86 -9.44 9.50
C TYR A 105 4.03 -8.44 9.45
N ASP A 106 3.95 -7.32 10.18
CA ASP A 106 5.08 -6.38 10.32
C ASP A 106 6.28 -7.04 11.04
N ASP A 107 6.04 -7.79 12.14
CA ASP A 107 7.11 -8.56 12.83
C ASP A 107 7.72 -9.62 11.90
N TYR A 108 6.90 -10.27 11.06
CA TYR A 108 7.38 -11.20 10.03
C TYR A 108 8.27 -10.50 8.99
N CYS A 109 7.82 -9.38 8.44
CA CYS A 109 8.62 -8.62 7.48
C CYS A 109 9.93 -8.11 8.09
N ARG A 110 9.90 -7.62 9.32
CA ARG A 110 11.08 -7.21 10.08
C ARG A 110 12.04 -8.37 10.34
N TRP A 111 11.50 -9.54 10.71
CA TRP A 111 12.28 -10.76 10.86
C TRP A 111 12.99 -11.15 9.55
N ALA A 112 12.30 -11.07 8.40
CA ALA A 112 12.89 -11.34 7.11
C ALA A 112 13.97 -10.31 6.75
N ALA A 113 13.68 -9.02 6.89
CA ALA A 113 14.62 -7.94 6.60
C ALA A 113 15.93 -8.04 7.39
N ASN A 114 15.83 -8.44 8.67
CA ASN A 114 17.00 -8.59 9.55
C ASN A 114 17.90 -9.80 9.23
N LYS A 115 17.44 -10.71 8.37
CA LYS A 115 18.24 -11.86 7.89
C LYS A 115 18.97 -11.57 6.58
N LEU A 116 18.57 -10.55 5.86
CA LEU A 116 19.10 -10.21 4.55
C LEU A 116 20.39 -9.35 4.66
N THR A 117 21.39 -9.72 3.89
CA THR A 117 22.66 -8.98 3.81
C THR A 117 22.65 -7.88 2.74
N SER A 118 21.70 -7.94 1.83
CA SER A 118 21.52 -7.00 0.71
C SER A 118 20.79 -5.70 1.07
N VAL A 119 20.25 -5.57 2.30
CA VAL A 119 19.46 -4.40 2.73
C VAL A 119 20.33 -3.33 3.40
N ARG A 120 20.07 -2.07 3.09
CA ARG A 120 20.68 -0.88 3.70
C ARG A 120 19.58 0.07 4.15
N PHE A 121 19.36 0.12 5.46
CA PHE A 121 18.50 1.11 6.11
C PHE A 121 19.22 2.45 6.33
N SER A 122 18.48 3.49 6.70
CA SER A 122 18.99 4.86 6.90
C SER A 122 19.79 5.38 5.70
N THR A 123 19.35 5.02 4.49
CA THR A 123 20.02 5.36 3.23
C THR A 123 18.99 5.95 2.28
N THR A 124 18.94 7.28 2.23
CA THR A 124 17.99 8.02 1.38
C THR A 124 18.56 8.24 0.00
N VAL A 125 17.87 7.76 -1.04
CA VAL A 125 18.24 8.09 -2.43
C VAL A 125 17.87 9.54 -2.71
N THR A 126 18.85 10.33 -3.13
CA THR A 126 18.69 11.77 -3.41
C THR A 126 18.62 12.08 -4.89
N GLU A 127 19.29 11.30 -5.73
CA GLU A 127 19.34 11.49 -7.17
C GLU A 127 19.66 10.18 -7.89
N VAL A 128 19.09 10.00 -9.09
CA VAL A 128 19.45 8.93 -10.03
C VAL A 128 19.89 9.56 -11.34
N THR A 129 21.09 9.20 -11.81
CA THR A 129 21.59 9.57 -13.13
C THR A 129 21.83 8.34 -14.00
N TYR A 130 22.05 8.52 -15.29
CA TYR A 130 22.35 7.43 -16.22
C TYR A 130 23.50 7.81 -17.14
N GLU A 131 24.59 7.07 -17.02
CA GLU A 131 25.81 7.31 -17.76
C GLU A 131 26.47 5.97 -18.15
N ASP A 132 27.04 5.89 -19.34
CA ASP A 132 27.77 4.72 -19.84
C ASP A 132 27.00 3.38 -19.75
N GLY A 133 25.67 3.44 -19.94
CA GLY A 133 24.84 2.23 -19.95
C GLY A 133 24.41 1.73 -18.57
N VAL A 134 24.70 2.47 -17.48
CA VAL A 134 24.34 2.12 -16.10
C VAL A 134 23.67 3.28 -15.38
N TYR A 135 22.86 2.97 -14.39
CA TYR A 135 22.30 3.94 -13.46
C TYR A 135 23.29 4.18 -12.32
N ALA A 136 23.44 5.43 -11.93
CA ALA A 136 24.16 5.83 -10.71
C ALA A 136 23.14 6.36 -9.70
N VAL A 137 23.02 5.68 -8.56
CA VAL A 137 22.08 5.99 -7.48
C VAL A 137 22.86 6.67 -6.36
N HIS A 138 22.62 7.97 -6.18
CA HIS A 138 23.28 8.81 -5.18
C HIS A 138 22.44 8.85 -3.89
N THR A 139 23.12 8.83 -2.74
CA THR A 139 22.48 8.79 -1.44
C THR A 139 22.88 9.96 -0.55
N ASP A 140 22.13 10.22 0.49
CA ASP A 140 22.40 11.22 1.53
C ASP A 140 23.62 10.87 2.40
N THR A 141 24.05 9.61 2.41
CA THR A 141 25.30 9.17 3.06
C THR A 141 26.56 9.54 2.27
N GLY A 142 26.39 10.00 1.03
CA GLY A 142 27.49 10.30 0.10
C GLY A 142 27.95 9.10 -0.73
N ASP A 143 27.35 7.93 -0.53
CA ASP A 143 27.62 6.73 -1.34
C ASP A 143 26.93 6.83 -2.70
N THR A 144 27.53 6.18 -3.70
CA THR A 144 26.95 6.02 -5.03
C THR A 144 26.96 4.55 -5.43
N TYR A 145 25.78 4.02 -5.71
CA TYR A 145 25.60 2.64 -6.19
C TYR A 145 25.40 2.65 -7.70
N ARG A 146 26.21 1.90 -8.42
CA ARG A 146 26.09 1.76 -9.88
C ARG A 146 25.39 0.45 -10.21
N ALA A 147 24.36 0.47 -11.05
CA ALA A 147 23.60 -0.72 -11.40
C ALA A 147 23.10 -0.72 -12.84
N ARG A 148 22.89 -1.93 -13.40
CA ARG A 148 22.28 -2.11 -14.72
C ARG A 148 20.78 -1.85 -14.71
N HIS A 149 20.12 -2.18 -13.58
CA HIS A 149 18.67 -2.10 -13.43
C HIS A 149 18.29 -1.40 -12.12
N LEU A 150 17.07 -0.83 -12.10
CA LEU A 150 16.45 -0.30 -10.88
C LEU A 150 15.12 -1.00 -10.62
N VAL A 151 14.79 -1.22 -9.33
CA VAL A 151 13.47 -1.70 -8.92
C VAL A 151 12.88 -0.73 -7.91
N LEU A 152 11.87 0.02 -8.33
CA LEU A 152 11.24 1.06 -7.53
C LEU A 152 10.14 0.47 -6.64
N GLY A 153 10.34 0.50 -5.34
CA GLY A 153 9.38 0.09 -4.30
C GLY A 153 9.09 1.21 -3.30
N THR A 154 9.10 2.47 -3.76
CA THR A 154 8.99 3.68 -2.92
C THR A 154 7.63 3.86 -2.25
N GLY A 155 6.64 3.04 -2.60
CA GLY A 155 5.29 3.12 -2.05
C GLY A 155 4.51 4.34 -2.52
N THR A 156 3.44 4.61 -1.80
CA THR A 156 2.51 5.72 -2.07
C THR A 156 2.41 6.62 -0.85
N PRO A 157 2.70 7.93 -0.96
CA PRO A 157 2.52 8.86 0.15
C PRO A 157 1.04 9.06 0.51
N PRO A 158 0.74 9.52 1.74
CA PRO A 158 -0.60 9.91 2.16
C PRO A 158 -1.25 10.89 1.19
N TYR A 159 -2.52 10.66 0.87
CA TYR A 159 -3.31 11.59 0.07
C TYR A 159 -4.02 12.59 0.96
N ILE A 160 -3.66 13.86 0.83
CA ILE A 160 -4.38 14.98 1.44
C ILE A 160 -5.29 15.58 0.37
N PRO A 161 -6.62 15.62 0.57
CA PRO A 161 -7.53 16.27 -0.38
C PRO A 161 -7.18 17.74 -0.58
N GLU A 162 -7.40 18.25 -1.79
CA GLU A 162 -7.19 19.68 -2.12
C GLU A 162 -7.89 20.63 -1.13
N ALA A 163 -9.10 20.26 -0.70
CA ALA A 163 -9.87 20.96 0.33
C ALA A 163 -9.14 21.12 1.69
N CYS A 164 -8.10 20.32 1.94
CA CYS A 164 -7.31 20.32 3.18
C CYS A 164 -5.84 20.72 2.94
N GLU A 165 -5.46 21.07 1.72
CA GLU A 165 -4.10 21.56 1.44
C GLU A 165 -3.86 22.90 2.13
N GLY A 166 -2.76 23.01 2.88
CA GLY A 166 -2.45 24.22 3.67
C GLY A 166 -3.36 24.45 4.87
N LEU A 167 -4.25 23.50 5.22
CA LEU A 167 -5.11 23.60 6.39
C LEU A 167 -4.25 23.62 7.67
N GLY A 168 -4.48 24.62 8.51
CA GLY A 168 -3.86 24.72 9.83
C GLY A 168 -4.35 23.66 10.81
N GLY A 169 -3.83 23.75 12.05
CA GLY A 169 -4.23 22.86 13.14
C GLY A 169 -3.43 21.56 13.20
N ASP A 170 -3.97 20.61 13.95
CA ASP A 170 -3.36 19.32 14.30
C ASP A 170 -4.11 18.13 13.66
N PHE A 171 -4.73 18.33 12.49
CA PHE A 171 -5.37 17.22 11.79
C PHE A 171 -4.37 16.10 11.46
N ILE A 172 -4.88 14.88 11.45
CA ILE A 172 -4.05 13.70 11.22
C ILE A 172 -4.51 12.90 10.01
N HIS A 173 -3.56 12.38 9.23
CA HIS A 173 -3.84 11.31 8.28
C HIS A 173 -3.86 9.96 9.01
N ASN A 174 -4.64 8.98 8.52
CA ASN A 174 -4.75 7.65 9.15
C ASN A 174 -3.40 6.98 9.38
N SER A 175 -2.38 7.25 8.56
CA SER A 175 -1.02 6.73 8.75
C SER A 175 -0.36 7.13 10.08
N ARG A 176 -0.92 8.09 10.80
CA ARG A 176 -0.44 8.59 12.10
C ARG A 176 -1.47 8.45 13.21
N TYR A 177 -2.55 7.69 12.99
CA TYR A 177 -3.69 7.64 13.90
C TYR A 177 -3.29 7.19 15.31
N LEU A 178 -2.67 6.02 15.47
CA LEU A 178 -2.35 5.47 16.80
C LEU A 178 -1.43 6.39 17.61
N ALA A 179 -0.45 7.02 16.98
CA ALA A 179 0.46 7.94 17.67
C ALA A 179 -0.24 9.21 18.19
N ASN A 180 -1.42 9.54 17.65
CA ASN A 180 -2.17 10.75 18.01
C ASN A 180 -3.53 10.46 18.67
N LYS A 181 -3.92 9.19 18.79
CA LYS A 181 -5.24 8.77 19.33
C LYS A 181 -5.54 9.41 20.68
N ALA A 182 -4.61 9.36 21.63
CA ALA A 182 -4.81 9.88 22.97
C ALA A 182 -5.09 11.40 23.00
N GLU A 183 -4.44 12.18 22.13
CA GLU A 183 -4.71 13.62 22.03
C GLU A 183 -6.02 13.89 21.30
N LEU A 184 -6.34 13.10 20.29
CA LEU A 184 -7.61 13.19 19.56
C LEU A 184 -8.80 12.92 20.50
N GLN A 185 -8.71 11.94 21.40
CA GLN A 185 -9.76 11.59 22.35
C GLN A 185 -10.01 12.62 23.44
N LYS A 186 -9.15 13.62 23.61
CA LYS A 186 -9.40 14.77 24.50
C LYS A 186 -10.30 15.84 23.88
N LYS A 187 -10.55 15.77 22.56
CA LYS A 187 -11.40 16.73 21.84
C LYS A 187 -12.87 16.44 22.13
N ARG A 188 -13.72 17.47 22.11
CA ARG A 188 -15.18 17.31 22.31
C ARG A 188 -15.92 16.75 21.10
N SER A 189 -15.29 16.85 19.93
CA SER A 189 -15.84 16.30 18.68
C SER A 189 -14.73 15.87 17.75
N ILE A 190 -14.94 14.75 17.07
CA ILE A 190 -14.00 14.15 16.13
C ILE A 190 -14.74 13.88 14.82
N THR A 191 -14.18 14.32 13.71
CA THR A 191 -14.68 13.99 12.38
C THR A 191 -13.66 13.17 11.63
N LEU A 192 -14.11 12.01 11.14
CA LEU A 192 -13.36 11.10 10.28
C LEU A 192 -13.86 11.24 8.84
N VAL A 193 -12.94 11.50 7.91
CA VAL A 193 -13.24 11.62 6.47
C VAL A 193 -12.59 10.46 5.72
N GLY A 194 -13.41 9.62 5.09
CA GLY A 194 -12.95 8.47 4.30
C GLY A 194 -14.00 7.38 4.17
N SER A 195 -13.79 6.40 3.28
CA SER A 195 -14.77 5.33 2.99
C SER A 195 -14.16 3.93 2.92
N GLY A 196 -12.87 3.78 3.13
CA GLY A 196 -12.18 2.48 3.02
C GLY A 196 -11.96 1.82 4.37
N GLN A 197 -11.23 0.70 4.34
CA GLN A 197 -10.90 -0.14 5.51
C GLN A 197 -10.35 0.66 6.68
N SER A 198 -9.33 1.52 6.46
CA SER A 198 -8.73 2.32 7.52
C SER A 198 -9.72 3.27 8.19
N ALA A 199 -10.68 3.82 7.42
CA ALA A 199 -11.73 4.66 7.99
C ALA A 199 -12.67 3.83 8.89
N ALA A 200 -13.06 2.65 8.46
CA ALA A 200 -13.92 1.76 9.24
C ALA A 200 -13.25 1.30 10.54
N GLU A 201 -11.99 0.92 10.48
CA GLU A 201 -11.21 0.52 11.66
C GLU A 201 -11.05 1.66 12.67
N ILE A 202 -10.71 2.87 12.22
CA ILE A 202 -10.62 4.05 13.10
C ILE A 202 -11.99 4.40 13.68
N TYR A 203 -13.05 4.30 12.87
CA TYR A 203 -14.41 4.55 13.36
C TYR A 203 -14.82 3.55 14.44
N TYR A 204 -14.58 2.26 14.22
CA TYR A 204 -14.86 1.20 15.17
C TYR A 204 -14.10 1.40 16.49
N ASP A 205 -12.82 1.70 16.40
CA ASP A 205 -11.95 1.95 17.56
C ASP A 205 -12.42 3.16 18.37
N LEU A 206 -12.69 4.29 17.74
CA LEU A 206 -13.24 5.48 18.40
C LEU A 206 -14.65 5.23 18.95
N LEU A 207 -15.52 4.56 18.19
CA LEU A 207 -16.87 4.22 18.65
C LEU A 207 -16.84 3.34 19.89
N SER A 208 -15.88 2.40 19.99
CA SER A 208 -15.74 1.52 21.13
C SER A 208 -15.55 2.26 22.45
N GLU A 209 -14.86 3.38 22.41
CA GLU A 209 -14.48 4.19 23.57
C GLU A 209 -15.29 5.49 23.73
N ILE A 210 -16.31 5.72 22.90
CA ILE A 210 -17.10 6.97 22.89
C ILE A 210 -17.71 7.30 24.24
N ASP A 211 -18.17 6.28 24.97
CA ASP A 211 -18.79 6.46 26.31
C ASP A 211 -17.78 6.81 27.39
N VAL A 212 -16.51 6.43 27.21
CA VAL A 212 -15.43 6.71 28.15
C VAL A 212 -14.97 8.15 28.04
N HIS A 213 -14.85 8.64 26.81
CA HIS A 213 -14.29 9.97 26.53
C HIS A 213 -15.34 11.05 26.28
N GLY A 214 -16.57 10.69 25.90
CA GLY A 214 -17.71 11.60 25.77
C GLY A 214 -17.66 12.54 24.55
N TYR A 215 -16.85 12.26 23.54
CA TYR A 215 -16.81 13.06 22.31
C TYR A 215 -17.99 12.75 21.39
N ARG A 216 -18.32 13.69 20.53
CA ARG A 216 -19.19 13.46 19.36
C ARG A 216 -18.34 12.91 18.23
N LEU A 217 -18.79 11.83 17.55
CA LEU A 217 -18.06 11.17 16.48
C LEU A 217 -18.83 11.29 15.15
N ASN A 218 -18.22 11.87 14.14
CA ASN A 218 -18.79 11.91 12.80
C ASN A 218 -17.93 11.11 11.83
N TRP A 219 -18.58 10.33 10.97
CA TRP A 219 -17.94 9.64 9.86
C TRP A 219 -18.52 10.14 8.54
N VAL A 220 -17.69 10.81 7.75
CA VAL A 220 -18.07 11.47 6.50
C VAL A 220 -17.45 10.74 5.32
N THR A 221 -18.25 10.42 4.33
CA THR A 221 -17.78 9.84 3.08
C THR A 221 -18.53 10.37 1.86
N ARG A 222 -17.79 10.62 0.78
CA ARG A 222 -18.37 10.92 -0.55
C ARG A 222 -19.01 9.70 -1.21
N SER A 223 -18.72 8.50 -0.70
CA SER A 223 -19.33 7.26 -1.20
C SER A 223 -20.83 7.27 -0.89
N PRO A 224 -21.68 6.79 -1.82
CA PRO A 224 -23.12 6.70 -1.60
C PRO A 224 -23.52 5.70 -0.49
N ARG A 225 -22.61 4.84 -0.09
CA ARG A 225 -22.81 3.83 0.96
C ARG A 225 -21.47 3.37 1.52
N PHE A 226 -21.51 2.73 2.67
CA PHE A 226 -20.42 1.91 3.19
C PHE A 226 -20.52 0.55 2.52
N PHE A 227 -19.66 0.25 1.57
CA PHE A 227 -19.72 -0.97 0.78
C PHE A 227 -18.61 -1.95 1.17
N PRO A 228 -18.95 -3.26 1.18
CA PRO A 228 -17.97 -4.28 1.48
C PRO A 228 -16.98 -4.45 0.34
N LEU A 229 -15.81 -5.00 0.67
CA LEU A 229 -14.90 -5.56 -0.30
C LEU A 229 -15.59 -6.74 -1.01
N GLU A 230 -15.52 -6.78 -2.33
CA GLU A 230 -16.08 -7.87 -3.13
C GLU A 230 -15.13 -9.06 -3.15
N TYR A 231 -15.27 -9.96 -2.17
CA TYR A 231 -14.29 -11.00 -1.87
C TYR A 231 -14.89 -12.41 -2.05
N THR A 232 -15.40 -12.71 -3.25
CA THR A 232 -15.84 -14.06 -3.59
C THR A 232 -14.77 -14.80 -4.40
N LYS A 233 -14.78 -16.14 -4.37
CA LYS A 233 -13.76 -16.96 -5.03
C LYS A 233 -13.66 -16.69 -6.54
N LEU A 234 -14.80 -16.49 -7.22
CA LEU A 234 -14.79 -16.14 -8.65
C LEU A 234 -14.28 -14.71 -8.88
N THR A 235 -14.54 -13.77 -8.00
CA THR A 235 -13.96 -12.43 -8.08
C THR A 235 -12.46 -12.46 -7.86
N LEU A 236 -11.97 -13.33 -6.96
CA LEU A 236 -10.54 -13.51 -6.71
C LEU A 236 -9.76 -14.07 -7.91
N GLU A 237 -10.41 -14.73 -8.87
CA GLU A 237 -9.76 -15.12 -10.12
C GLU A 237 -9.27 -13.91 -10.96
N MET A 238 -9.77 -12.70 -10.67
CA MET A 238 -9.22 -11.47 -11.26
C MET A 238 -7.84 -11.10 -10.70
N THR A 239 -7.36 -11.81 -9.68
CA THR A 239 -5.96 -11.78 -9.22
C THR A 239 -5.17 -12.93 -9.84
N SER A 240 -5.14 -13.00 -11.17
CA SER A 240 -4.52 -14.06 -11.95
C SER A 240 -3.64 -13.53 -13.08
N PRO A 241 -2.67 -14.31 -13.55
CA PRO A 241 -1.88 -13.97 -14.74
C PRO A 241 -2.73 -13.69 -15.97
N GLU A 242 -3.79 -14.50 -16.20
CA GLU A 242 -4.71 -14.36 -17.34
C GLU A 242 -5.46 -13.03 -17.29
N TYR A 243 -5.88 -12.60 -16.09
CA TYR A 243 -6.54 -11.31 -15.94
C TYR A 243 -5.56 -10.15 -16.19
N ILE A 244 -4.31 -10.27 -15.76
CA ILE A 244 -3.26 -9.28 -16.08
C ILE A 244 -3.08 -9.19 -17.59
N ASP A 245 -2.95 -10.33 -18.29
CA ASP A 245 -2.76 -10.36 -19.75
C ASP A 245 -3.94 -9.70 -20.47
N TYR A 246 -5.17 -10.08 -20.09
CA TYR A 246 -6.40 -9.47 -20.61
C TYR A 246 -6.43 -7.97 -20.37
N PHE A 247 -6.28 -7.54 -19.12
CA PHE A 247 -6.43 -6.13 -18.74
C PHE A 247 -5.35 -5.26 -19.40
N HIS A 248 -4.10 -5.72 -19.41
CA HIS A 248 -2.96 -5.00 -19.99
C HIS A 248 -3.13 -4.81 -21.52
N ALA A 249 -3.73 -5.77 -22.22
CA ALA A 249 -3.98 -5.70 -23.66
C ALA A 249 -5.13 -4.75 -24.05
N LEU A 250 -5.96 -4.31 -23.09
CA LEU A 250 -7.07 -3.40 -23.38
C LEU A 250 -6.58 -1.99 -23.76
N PRO A 251 -7.35 -1.23 -24.57
CA PRO A 251 -7.10 0.18 -24.80
C PRO A 251 -7.03 0.99 -23.50
N GLU A 252 -6.16 1.99 -23.43
CA GLU A 252 -5.90 2.81 -22.26
C GLU A 252 -7.19 3.36 -21.61
N ASP A 253 -8.05 4.04 -22.38
CA ASP A 253 -9.32 4.59 -21.88
C ASP A 253 -10.21 3.51 -21.25
N THR A 254 -10.19 2.29 -21.82
CA THR A 254 -10.96 1.16 -21.28
C THR A 254 -10.40 0.71 -19.95
N ARG A 255 -9.07 0.63 -19.80
CA ARG A 255 -8.43 0.29 -18.53
C ARG A 255 -8.78 1.29 -17.44
N TYR A 256 -8.71 2.60 -17.72
CA TYR A 256 -9.08 3.65 -16.76
C TYR A 256 -10.55 3.57 -16.35
N ARG A 257 -11.45 3.36 -17.31
CA ARG A 257 -12.89 3.18 -17.04
C ARG A 257 -13.17 1.96 -16.16
N ILE A 258 -12.56 0.81 -16.46
CA ILE A 258 -12.69 -0.42 -15.66
C ILE A 258 -12.14 -0.20 -14.25
N THR A 259 -10.96 0.38 -14.10
CA THR A 259 -10.36 0.69 -12.79
C THR A 259 -11.28 1.55 -11.93
N ALA A 260 -11.94 2.54 -12.53
CA ALA A 260 -12.89 3.39 -11.82
C ALA A 260 -14.15 2.62 -11.36
N GLN A 261 -14.60 1.62 -12.13
CA GLN A 261 -15.76 0.79 -11.81
C GLN A 261 -15.45 -0.30 -10.77
N GLN A 262 -14.22 -0.79 -10.74
CA GLN A 262 -13.78 -1.91 -9.88
C GLN A 262 -13.32 -1.49 -8.48
N LYS A 263 -13.64 -0.28 -8.03
CA LYS A 263 -13.22 0.19 -6.69
C LYS A 263 -13.64 -0.73 -5.55
N GLY A 264 -14.78 -1.41 -5.66
CA GLY A 264 -15.24 -2.39 -4.68
C GLY A 264 -14.31 -3.59 -4.49
N LEU A 265 -13.45 -3.89 -5.48
CA LEU A 265 -12.54 -5.04 -5.42
C LEU A 265 -11.28 -4.79 -4.55
N PHE A 266 -10.92 -3.53 -4.30
CA PHE A 266 -9.67 -3.19 -3.59
C PHE A 266 -9.75 -1.96 -2.68
N LYS A 267 -10.93 -1.31 -2.59
CA LYS A 267 -11.16 -0.13 -1.74
C LYS A 267 -12.38 -0.27 -0.84
N GLY A 268 -12.99 -1.44 -0.78
CA GLY A 268 -14.10 -1.75 0.12
C GLY A 268 -13.65 -1.93 1.57
N ILE A 269 -14.62 -2.11 2.45
CA ILE A 269 -14.44 -2.41 3.86
C ILE A 269 -14.62 -3.93 4.04
N ASP A 270 -13.89 -4.55 4.96
CA ASP A 270 -14.17 -5.93 5.35
C ASP A 270 -15.63 -6.08 5.78
N GLY A 271 -16.31 -7.12 5.26
CA GLY A 271 -17.73 -7.32 5.49
C GLY A 271 -18.07 -7.62 6.94
N GLU A 272 -17.19 -8.33 7.66
CA GLU A 272 -17.37 -8.63 9.08
C GLU A 272 -17.25 -7.34 9.90
N LEU A 273 -16.27 -6.49 9.59
CA LEU A 273 -16.09 -5.20 10.27
C LEU A 273 -17.32 -4.27 10.09
N ILE A 274 -17.95 -4.26 8.90
CA ILE A 274 -19.18 -3.48 8.70
C ILE A 274 -20.28 -3.98 9.64
N ASN A 275 -20.44 -5.30 9.77
CA ASN A 275 -21.41 -5.90 10.68
C ASN A 275 -21.09 -5.61 12.15
N GLU A 276 -19.82 -5.71 12.54
CA GLU A 276 -19.37 -5.39 13.90
C GLU A 276 -19.62 -3.91 14.25
N ILE A 277 -19.41 -3.00 13.31
CA ILE A 277 -19.73 -1.57 13.49
C ILE A 277 -21.23 -1.40 13.76
N PHE A 278 -22.08 -2.04 12.95
CA PHE A 278 -23.53 -1.95 13.15
C PHE A 278 -23.96 -2.53 14.50
N ASP A 279 -23.45 -3.70 14.87
CA ASP A 279 -23.76 -4.34 16.14
C ASP A 279 -23.29 -3.52 17.34
N LEU A 280 -22.13 -2.84 17.21
CA LEU A 280 -21.63 -1.93 18.24
C LEU A 280 -22.54 -0.70 18.38
N LEU A 281 -22.94 -0.09 17.27
CA LEU A 281 -23.90 1.03 17.26
C LEU A 281 -25.22 0.61 17.92
N TYR A 282 -25.74 -0.56 17.55
CA TYR A 282 -26.97 -1.11 18.13
C TYR A 282 -26.87 -1.28 19.64
N ARG A 283 -25.82 -1.95 20.13
CA ARG A 283 -25.60 -2.19 21.58
C ARG A 283 -25.47 -0.88 22.37
N LYS A 284 -24.67 0.06 21.86
CA LYS A 284 -24.48 1.36 22.54
C LYS A 284 -25.76 2.20 22.59
N ASN A 285 -26.63 2.09 21.56
CA ASN A 285 -27.88 2.82 21.50
C ASN A 285 -28.99 2.27 22.44
N LEU A 286 -28.82 1.07 22.99
CA LEU A 286 -29.77 0.51 23.97
C LEU A 286 -29.90 1.36 25.26
N GLY A 287 -28.82 2.06 25.65
CA GLY A 287 -28.80 2.97 26.81
C GLY A 287 -29.31 4.39 26.50
N GLY A 288 -29.74 4.65 25.28
CA GLY A 288 -30.12 5.97 24.76
C GLY A 288 -29.29 6.39 23.55
N PRO A 289 -29.68 7.46 22.85
CA PRO A 289 -29.02 7.87 21.61
C PRO A 289 -27.55 8.27 21.85
N ILE A 290 -26.65 7.63 21.12
CA ILE A 290 -25.22 7.96 21.13
C ILE A 290 -24.93 9.16 20.21
N GLN A 291 -23.90 9.93 20.55
CA GLN A 291 -23.52 11.14 19.83
C GLN A 291 -22.63 10.81 18.61
N THR A 292 -23.20 10.11 17.62
CA THR A 292 -22.52 9.78 16.39
C THR A 292 -23.35 10.05 15.14
N ARG A 293 -22.68 10.39 14.03
CA ARG A 293 -23.31 10.61 12.71
C ARG A 293 -22.51 9.90 11.64
N LEU A 294 -23.19 9.14 10.79
CA LEU A 294 -22.63 8.52 9.58
C LEU A 294 -23.21 9.25 8.37
N LEU A 295 -22.36 9.97 7.65
CA LEU A 295 -22.75 10.89 6.58
C LEU A 295 -22.20 10.37 5.24
N THR A 296 -23.08 9.72 4.47
CA THR A 296 -22.77 9.26 3.10
C THR A 296 -23.09 10.32 2.06
N ASN A 297 -22.66 10.12 0.79
CA ASN A 297 -22.85 11.06 -0.31
C ASN A 297 -22.41 12.51 0.03
N SER A 298 -21.41 12.64 0.89
CA SER A 298 -20.99 13.93 1.44
C SER A 298 -19.55 14.22 1.02
N SER A 299 -19.41 14.99 -0.05
CA SER A 299 -18.10 15.43 -0.55
C SER A 299 -17.60 16.62 0.25
N LEU A 300 -16.31 16.60 0.59
CA LEU A 300 -15.63 17.71 1.25
C LEU A 300 -15.18 18.72 0.19
N ASN A 301 -15.77 19.91 0.20
CA ASN A 301 -15.49 20.99 -0.75
C ASN A 301 -14.38 21.92 -0.26
N SER A 302 -14.40 22.26 1.03
CA SER A 302 -13.36 23.07 1.66
C SER A 302 -13.30 22.81 3.16
N ALA A 303 -12.18 23.17 3.78
CA ALA A 303 -11.99 23.12 5.21
C ALA A 303 -11.27 24.39 5.70
N ALA A 304 -11.65 24.87 6.86
CA ALA A 304 -10.98 25.97 7.56
C ALA A 304 -10.66 25.57 9.00
N TYR A 305 -9.61 26.15 9.58
CA TYR A 305 -9.27 25.94 10.98
C TYR A 305 -9.11 27.27 11.69
N GLU A 306 -9.96 27.52 12.66
CA GLU A 306 -9.92 28.74 13.46
C GLU A 306 -10.25 28.46 14.93
N ASN A 307 -9.51 29.05 15.84
CA ASN A 307 -9.76 28.98 17.29
C ASN A 307 -9.92 27.54 17.84
N GLY A 308 -9.17 26.57 17.31
CA GLY A 308 -9.23 25.18 17.77
C GLY A 308 -10.35 24.35 17.15
N THR A 309 -11.05 24.87 16.15
CA THR A 309 -12.18 24.22 15.49
C THR A 309 -11.97 24.16 13.98
N TYR A 310 -12.23 22.99 13.41
CA TYR A 310 -12.34 22.77 11.97
C TYR A 310 -13.79 23.03 11.54
N THR A 311 -13.98 23.84 10.52
CA THR A 311 -15.24 24.01 9.80
C THR A 311 -15.11 23.36 8.43
N LEU A 312 -15.86 22.28 8.22
CA LEU A 312 -15.88 21.48 6.99
C LEU A 312 -17.09 21.87 6.16
N SER A 313 -16.89 22.44 4.97
CA SER A 313 -17.95 22.65 3.98
C SER A 313 -18.16 21.37 3.19
N LEU A 314 -19.35 20.84 3.27
CA LEU A 314 -19.73 19.55 2.71
C LEU A 314 -20.90 19.73 1.73
N ARG A 315 -20.91 18.91 0.68
CA ARG A 315 -22.03 18.81 -0.25
C ARG A 315 -22.63 17.42 -0.22
N GLN A 316 -23.91 17.35 0.08
CA GLN A 316 -24.66 16.10 -0.12
C GLN A 316 -25.02 15.99 -1.61
N GLU A 317 -24.40 15.08 -2.31
CA GLU A 317 -24.38 15.02 -3.78
C GLU A 317 -25.75 14.73 -4.39
N GLU A 318 -26.51 13.78 -3.84
CA GLU A 318 -27.82 13.39 -4.37
C GLU A 318 -28.89 14.46 -4.13
N GLN A 319 -28.78 15.23 -3.02
CA GLN A 319 -29.72 16.31 -2.72
C GLN A 319 -29.29 17.62 -3.34
N GLY A 320 -28.03 17.75 -3.78
CA GLY A 320 -27.46 19.00 -4.25
C GLY A 320 -27.38 20.10 -3.18
N LYS A 321 -27.27 19.71 -1.89
CA LYS A 321 -27.30 20.63 -0.76
C LYS A 321 -25.92 20.78 -0.12
N ASP A 322 -25.51 22.00 0.08
CA ASP A 322 -24.32 22.35 0.85
C ASP A 322 -24.69 22.49 2.33
N TYR A 323 -23.78 22.07 3.22
CA TYR A 323 -23.93 22.21 4.67
C TYR A 323 -22.56 22.25 5.33
N GLU A 324 -22.52 22.69 6.57
CA GLU A 324 -21.29 22.78 7.35
C GLU A 324 -21.30 21.79 8.52
N LEU A 325 -20.11 21.35 8.87
CA LEU A 325 -19.86 20.49 10.02
C LEU A 325 -18.65 21.00 10.79
N GLU A 326 -18.85 21.32 12.07
CA GLU A 326 -17.78 21.74 12.97
C GLU A 326 -17.23 20.57 13.77
N SER A 327 -15.90 20.56 13.96
CA SER A 327 -15.19 19.52 14.70
C SER A 327 -13.89 20.05 15.32
N GLU A 328 -13.57 19.62 16.53
CA GLU A 328 -12.29 19.96 17.18
C GLU A 328 -11.15 19.03 16.75
N GLY A 329 -11.46 17.80 16.36
CA GLY A 329 -10.50 16.83 15.82
C GLY A 329 -10.88 16.44 14.39
N LEU A 330 -9.89 16.32 13.52
CA LEU A 330 -10.07 15.90 12.13
C LEU A 330 -9.10 14.78 11.78
N VAL A 331 -9.65 13.67 11.29
CA VAL A 331 -8.89 12.52 10.79
C VAL A 331 -9.19 12.32 9.32
N LEU A 332 -8.15 12.33 8.49
CA LEU A 332 -8.24 12.07 7.06
C LEU A 332 -7.83 10.61 6.79
N ALA A 333 -8.82 9.74 6.61
CA ALA A 333 -8.63 8.36 6.14
C ALA A 333 -8.87 8.28 4.62
N THR A 334 -8.19 9.15 3.90
CA THR A 334 -8.37 9.42 2.48
C THR A 334 -7.50 8.54 1.57
N GLY A 335 -6.70 7.66 2.18
CA GLY A 335 -5.85 6.71 1.49
C GLY A 335 -4.53 7.32 1.00
N TYR A 336 -4.00 6.72 -0.05
CA TYR A 336 -2.67 7.02 -0.56
C TYR A 336 -2.73 7.24 -2.06
N GLN A 337 -1.82 8.06 -2.58
CA GLN A 337 -1.71 8.32 -4.01
C GLN A 337 -0.25 8.26 -4.43
N TYR A 338 0.02 7.57 -5.54
CA TYR A 338 1.37 7.54 -6.08
C TYR A 338 1.80 8.94 -6.54
N ARG A 339 3.05 9.27 -6.25
CA ARG A 339 3.74 10.46 -6.77
C ARG A 339 5.09 10.02 -7.30
N GLU A 340 5.46 10.51 -8.48
CA GLU A 340 6.79 10.30 -9.04
C GLU A 340 7.85 10.84 -8.08
N PRO A 341 8.84 10.01 -7.69
CA PRO A 341 9.92 10.48 -6.81
C PRO A 341 10.80 11.53 -7.50
N GLU A 342 11.13 12.59 -6.76
CA GLU A 342 11.95 13.70 -7.25
C GLU A 342 13.34 13.25 -7.74
N PHE A 343 13.91 12.23 -7.12
CA PHE A 343 15.23 11.69 -7.48
C PHE A 343 15.28 11.08 -8.90
N LEU A 344 14.13 10.84 -9.54
CA LEU A 344 14.05 10.34 -10.92
C LEU A 344 14.10 11.46 -11.97
N LYS A 345 14.02 12.72 -11.58
CA LYS A 345 14.02 13.86 -12.53
C LYS A 345 15.14 13.83 -13.57
N PRO A 346 16.41 13.51 -13.21
CA PRO A 346 17.51 13.50 -14.20
C PRO A 346 17.37 12.40 -15.26
N VAL A 347 16.60 11.34 -14.99
CA VAL A 347 16.40 10.22 -15.92
C VAL A 347 14.98 10.17 -16.51
N ARG A 348 14.20 11.24 -16.35
CA ARG A 348 12.80 11.30 -16.73
C ARG A 348 12.56 11.06 -18.23
N ASP A 349 13.47 11.50 -19.08
CA ASP A 349 13.46 11.30 -20.54
C ASP A 349 13.64 9.82 -20.94
N ARG A 350 14.07 8.98 -20.01
CA ARG A 350 14.21 7.53 -20.18
C ARG A 350 13.01 6.74 -19.71
N LEU A 351 12.01 7.40 -19.10
CA LEU A 351 10.81 6.78 -18.56
C LEU A 351 9.62 6.96 -19.50
N ARG A 352 8.72 6.00 -19.52
CA ARG A 352 7.50 6.02 -20.33
C ARG A 352 6.31 6.50 -19.51
N TYR A 353 5.50 7.33 -20.13
CA TYR A 353 4.28 7.88 -19.54
C TYR A 353 3.09 7.64 -20.46
N ASP A 354 1.94 7.39 -19.87
CA ASP A 354 0.67 7.28 -20.57
C ASP A 354 0.04 8.67 -20.84
N GLY A 355 -1.11 8.69 -21.51
CA GLY A 355 -1.84 9.91 -21.83
C GLY A 355 -2.36 10.70 -20.61
N HIS A 356 -2.36 10.10 -19.42
CA HIS A 356 -2.76 10.71 -18.16
C HIS A 356 -1.56 11.17 -17.31
N GLY A 357 -0.34 10.97 -17.78
CA GLY A 357 0.89 11.35 -17.09
C GLY A 357 1.33 10.37 -16.00
N ASN A 358 0.76 9.17 -15.95
CA ASN A 358 1.23 8.09 -15.11
C ASN A 358 2.29 7.25 -15.83
N PHE A 359 3.10 6.50 -15.10
CA PHE A 359 4.05 5.59 -15.73
C PHE A 359 3.32 4.56 -16.60
N ASP A 360 3.74 4.42 -17.85
CA ASP A 360 3.24 3.37 -18.77
C ASP A 360 4.04 2.08 -18.52
N LEU A 361 3.52 1.21 -17.65
CA LEU A 361 4.17 -0.06 -17.34
C LEU A 361 3.98 -1.06 -18.48
N GLY A 362 5.09 -1.63 -18.93
CA GLY A 362 5.05 -2.86 -19.74
C GLY A 362 4.47 -4.04 -18.96
N ARG A 363 4.04 -5.09 -19.67
CA ARG A 363 3.51 -6.31 -19.02
C ARG A 363 4.48 -6.94 -18.02
N ASN A 364 5.77 -6.73 -18.19
CA ASN A 364 6.86 -7.16 -17.30
C ASN A 364 7.18 -6.16 -16.18
N TYR A 365 6.32 -5.19 -15.94
CA TYR A 365 6.46 -4.14 -14.93
C TYR A 365 7.57 -3.10 -15.19
N ALA A 366 8.21 -3.11 -16.36
CA ALA A 366 9.21 -2.10 -16.73
C ALA A 366 8.55 -0.79 -17.14
N ILE A 367 9.15 0.34 -16.76
CA ILE A 367 8.67 1.69 -17.04
C ILE A 367 9.62 2.51 -17.92
N ASP A 368 10.78 1.98 -18.26
CA ASP A 368 11.76 2.69 -19.08
C ASP A 368 11.60 2.43 -20.59
N VAL A 369 12.21 3.27 -21.41
CA VAL A 369 12.13 3.21 -22.87
C VAL A 369 12.76 1.93 -23.46
N THR A 370 13.66 1.27 -22.75
CA THR A 370 14.25 -0.01 -23.20
C THR A 370 13.37 -1.22 -22.82
N GLY A 371 12.41 -1.02 -21.95
CA GLY A 371 11.46 -2.02 -21.47
C GLY A 371 12.03 -3.05 -20.50
N ARG A 372 13.22 -2.80 -19.91
CA ARG A 372 13.87 -3.70 -18.94
C ARG A 372 14.90 -3.06 -18.03
N GLY A 373 15.00 -1.74 -18.02
CA GLY A 373 15.99 -1.02 -17.20
C GLY A 373 15.48 -0.59 -15.85
N VAL A 374 14.21 -0.21 -15.74
CA VAL A 374 13.58 0.26 -14.49
C VAL A 374 12.25 -0.43 -14.30
N PHE A 375 12.10 -1.14 -13.20
CA PHE A 375 10.88 -1.85 -12.81
C PHE A 375 10.15 -1.12 -11.68
N LEU A 376 8.81 -1.19 -11.68
CA LEU A 376 7.98 -0.53 -10.68
C LEU A 376 7.09 -1.54 -9.96
N GLN A 377 7.12 -1.53 -8.62
CA GLN A 377 6.38 -2.49 -7.80
C GLN A 377 4.89 -2.15 -7.69
N ASN A 378 4.50 -1.16 -6.94
CA ASN A 378 3.09 -0.91 -6.60
C ASN A 378 2.60 0.48 -7.03
N ALA A 379 2.48 0.70 -8.34
CA ALA A 379 1.84 1.91 -8.88
C ALA A 379 1.18 1.67 -10.25
N GLY A 380 0.86 0.42 -10.57
CA GLY A 380 0.39 0.00 -11.89
C GLY A 380 -1.10 -0.39 -11.96
N VAL A 381 -1.99 0.14 -11.12
CA VAL A 381 -3.43 -0.21 -11.16
C VAL A 381 -4.05 0.07 -12.53
N HIS A 382 -3.63 1.12 -13.23
CA HIS A 382 -4.10 1.50 -14.57
C HIS A 382 -3.57 0.62 -15.71
N THR A 383 -2.55 -0.22 -15.44
CA THR A 383 -1.96 -1.16 -16.41
C THR A 383 -2.14 -2.62 -16.01
N HIS A 384 -2.14 -2.94 -14.73
CA HIS A 384 -2.20 -4.29 -14.17
C HIS A 384 -3.42 -4.53 -13.26
N SER A 385 -4.39 -3.61 -13.25
CA SER A 385 -5.61 -3.70 -12.44
C SER A 385 -5.34 -3.94 -10.95
N ILE A 386 -6.27 -4.64 -10.30
CA ILE A 386 -6.26 -4.95 -8.86
C ILE A 386 -5.07 -5.82 -8.43
N THR A 387 -4.39 -6.49 -9.35
CA THR A 387 -3.19 -7.31 -9.06
C THR A 387 -1.99 -6.45 -8.65
N SER A 388 -1.99 -5.16 -9.00
CA SER A 388 -0.88 -4.26 -8.67
C SER A 388 -0.74 -4.01 -7.16
N PRO A 389 -1.80 -3.65 -6.39
CA PRO A 389 -1.72 -3.48 -4.94
C PRO A 389 -1.83 -4.79 -4.16
N ASP A 390 -2.21 -5.90 -4.77
CA ASP A 390 -2.46 -7.17 -4.10
C ASP A 390 -1.16 -7.83 -3.60
N LEU A 391 -1.11 -8.17 -2.30
CA LEU A 391 0.05 -8.84 -1.70
C LEU A 391 0.23 -10.26 -2.27
N GLY A 392 -0.87 -10.96 -2.59
CA GLY A 392 -0.83 -12.31 -3.17
C GLY A 392 -0.16 -12.34 -4.54
N MET A 393 -0.21 -11.24 -5.30
CA MET A 393 0.47 -11.11 -6.58
C MET A 393 1.91 -10.57 -6.45
N GLY A 394 2.38 -10.29 -5.23
CA GLY A 394 3.73 -9.79 -4.98
C GLY A 394 4.81 -10.79 -5.40
N ALA A 395 4.68 -12.05 -4.98
CA ALA A 395 5.63 -13.11 -5.32
C ALA A 395 5.65 -13.41 -6.84
N TYR A 396 4.50 -13.45 -7.50
CA TYR A 396 4.38 -13.56 -8.96
C TYR A 396 5.11 -12.43 -9.69
N ARG A 397 4.90 -11.19 -9.27
CA ARG A 397 5.56 -10.01 -9.84
C ARG A 397 7.07 -10.08 -9.65
N ASN A 398 7.52 -10.45 -8.46
CA ASN A 398 8.94 -10.58 -8.14
C ASN A 398 9.59 -11.68 -8.98
N ALA A 399 8.94 -12.84 -9.16
CA ALA A 399 9.41 -13.89 -10.08
C ALA A 399 9.52 -13.37 -11.53
N SER A 400 8.56 -12.56 -11.99
CA SER A 400 8.61 -11.93 -13.30
C SER A 400 9.77 -10.93 -13.44
N ILE A 401 10.03 -10.10 -12.42
CA ILE A 401 11.16 -9.16 -12.42
C ILE A 401 12.48 -9.91 -12.38
N ILE A 402 12.61 -10.96 -11.55
CA ILE A 402 13.82 -11.80 -11.49
C ILE A 402 14.11 -12.43 -12.87
N ARG A 403 13.09 -12.92 -13.57
CA ARG A 403 13.24 -13.43 -14.94
C ARG A 403 13.81 -12.39 -15.90
N GLU A 404 13.36 -11.13 -15.81
CA GLU A 404 13.89 -10.05 -16.64
C GLU A 404 15.35 -9.69 -16.28
N LEU A 405 15.68 -9.68 -14.97
CA LEU A 405 17.04 -9.41 -14.49
C LEU A 405 18.04 -10.50 -14.93
N LEU A 406 17.66 -11.77 -14.85
CA LEU A 406 18.47 -12.91 -15.25
C LEU A 406 18.45 -13.19 -16.76
N GLY A 407 17.39 -12.79 -17.47
CA GLY A 407 17.12 -13.20 -18.84
C GLY A 407 16.67 -14.68 -18.98
N SER A 408 16.38 -15.34 -17.86
CA SER A 408 15.89 -16.73 -17.78
C SER A 408 14.94 -16.94 -16.60
N GLU A 409 14.07 -17.95 -16.70
CA GLU A 409 13.10 -18.27 -15.65
C GLU A 409 13.81 -19.02 -14.51
N TYR A 410 13.84 -18.43 -13.32
CA TYR A 410 14.39 -19.07 -12.11
C TYR A 410 13.25 -19.63 -11.24
N TYR A 411 12.20 -18.83 -11.01
CA TYR A 411 10.98 -19.25 -10.32
C TYR A 411 9.85 -19.46 -11.35
N PRO A 412 9.53 -20.73 -11.68
CA PRO A 412 8.37 -21.00 -12.52
C PRO A 412 7.09 -20.67 -11.77
N VAL A 413 6.25 -19.82 -12.36
CA VAL A 413 4.96 -19.46 -11.82
C VAL A 413 3.84 -19.95 -12.73
N GLU A 414 2.69 -20.25 -12.16
CA GLU A 414 1.50 -20.68 -12.88
C GLU A 414 1.09 -19.61 -13.90
N LYS A 415 0.67 -20.05 -15.08
CA LYS A 415 0.25 -19.17 -16.20
C LYS A 415 -1.27 -19.21 -16.37
N THR A 416 -1.91 -20.28 -15.93
CA THR A 416 -3.34 -20.53 -16.10
C THR A 416 -3.88 -21.08 -14.80
N ILE A 417 -4.64 -20.25 -14.06
CA ILE A 417 -5.22 -20.58 -12.75
C ILE A 417 -6.71 -20.31 -12.69
N ALA A 418 -7.25 -19.43 -13.56
CA ALA A 418 -8.65 -19.06 -13.56
C ALA A 418 -9.52 -20.06 -14.31
N PHE A 419 -10.74 -20.31 -13.83
CA PHE A 419 -11.79 -21.01 -14.56
C PHE A 419 -12.52 -20.06 -15.53
N GLN A 420 -12.50 -18.76 -15.25
CA GLN A 420 -13.13 -17.75 -16.08
C GLN A 420 -12.27 -17.44 -17.30
N GLU A 421 -12.92 -17.25 -18.46
CA GLU A 421 -12.31 -16.71 -19.65
C GLU A 421 -12.56 -15.20 -19.70
N PHE A 422 -11.51 -14.39 -19.58
CA PHE A 422 -11.61 -12.92 -19.57
C PHE A 422 -11.56 -12.31 -20.97
N ALA A 423 -11.01 -13.03 -21.95
CA ALA A 423 -10.92 -12.63 -23.36
C ALA A 423 -11.60 -13.64 -24.27
N VAL A 424 -12.05 -13.20 -25.45
CA VAL A 424 -12.59 -14.03 -26.54
C VAL A 424 -11.67 -14.01 -27.73
#